data_9cdbf94aab0b6d2857d82506b58f5685
#
_entry.id   9cdbf94aab0b6d2857d82506b58f5685
#
_cell.length_a   1.000
_cell.length_b   1.000
_cell.length_c   1.000
_cell.angle_alpha   90.00
_cell.angle_beta   90.00
_cell.angle_gamma   90.00
#
_symmetry.space_group_name_H-M   'P 1'
#
loop_
_entity.id
_entity.type
_entity.pdbx_description
1 polymer ?
#
loop_
_entity_poly.entity_id
_entity_poly.type
_entity_poly.pdbx_seq_one_letter_code
_entity_poly.pdbx_strand_id
1 'polypeptide(L)'
;EQDIRLMKQNNLNTVRNSHYPTHPYWYHLCDLYGLYIIDEANIESHGMGYGAASLAKDSTWLPAHMDRVQRMYERSKNHPAIIIWSLGNEAGNGINFERTYDWMKSVEQSRPVQYERAEQQYNTDIYCRMYRSVDELLAYAHQTSPKVYRPFIMTEYLHTMGNSGGGLKEYMEVFESEPVVQGGCIWDWV
;
A
#
# COMPACT_ATOMS: atom_id res chain seq x y z
N GLU A 1 19.70 -9.02 3.90
CA GLU A 1 20.64 -8.29 3.02
C GLU A 1 20.68 -8.88 1.61
N GLN A 2 20.74 -10.20 1.45
CA GLN A 2 20.76 -10.85 0.13
C GLN A 2 19.53 -10.47 -0.70
N ASP A 3 18.34 -10.47 -0.11
CA ASP A 3 17.11 -10.10 -0.80
C ASP A 3 17.15 -8.67 -1.35
N ILE A 4 17.61 -7.72 -0.54
CA ILE A 4 17.75 -6.33 -0.98
C ILE A 4 18.72 -6.20 -2.15
N ARG A 5 19.85 -6.92 -2.11
CA ARG A 5 20.81 -6.92 -3.22
C ARG A 5 20.19 -7.50 -4.49
N LEU A 6 19.43 -8.60 -4.38
CA LEU A 6 18.72 -9.19 -5.51
C LEU A 6 17.66 -8.25 -6.08
N MET A 7 16.89 -7.62 -5.23
CA MET A 7 15.90 -6.61 -5.64
C MET A 7 16.57 -5.46 -6.42
N LYS A 8 17.66 -4.91 -5.89
CA LYS A 8 18.40 -3.82 -6.56
C LYS A 8 19.00 -4.28 -7.89
N GLN A 9 19.54 -5.50 -7.97
CA GLN A 9 20.08 -6.07 -9.21
C GLN A 9 19.01 -6.28 -10.29
N ASN A 10 17.76 -6.45 -9.89
CA ASN A 10 16.62 -6.61 -10.79
C ASN A 10 15.79 -5.33 -10.93
N ASN A 11 16.35 -4.17 -10.58
CA ASN A 11 15.71 -2.85 -10.70
C ASN A 11 14.41 -2.70 -9.90
N LEU A 12 14.21 -3.50 -8.86
CA LEU A 12 13.13 -3.25 -7.92
C LEU A 12 13.54 -2.10 -6.99
N ASN A 13 12.70 -1.08 -6.91
CA ASN A 13 13.01 0.14 -6.16
C ASN A 13 12.18 0.30 -4.88
N THR A 14 11.09 -0.43 -4.74
CA THR A 14 10.14 -0.27 -3.64
C THR A 14 9.62 -1.61 -3.18
N VAL A 15 9.44 -1.76 -1.86
CA VAL A 15 8.81 -2.92 -1.23
C VAL A 15 7.64 -2.44 -0.36
N ARG A 16 6.51 -3.11 -0.48
CA ARG A 16 5.43 -3.03 0.51
C ARG A 16 5.68 -4.07 1.59
N ASN A 17 5.77 -3.63 2.83
CA ASN A 17 5.89 -4.51 3.99
C ASN A 17 4.53 -5.16 4.28
N SER A 18 4.16 -6.13 3.49
CA SER A 18 2.90 -6.85 3.63
C SER A 18 3.01 -7.94 4.71
N HIS A 19 2.15 -8.05 5.68
CA HIS A 19 1.04 -7.10 6.02
C HIS A 19 1.25 -6.62 7.44
N TYR A 20 2.49 -6.26 7.80
CA TYR A 20 2.91 -5.80 9.13
C TYR A 20 4.32 -5.21 9.08
N PRO A 21 4.69 -4.37 10.08
CA PRO A 21 6.05 -3.86 10.19
C PRO A 21 7.08 -4.99 10.34
N THR A 22 8.11 -4.96 9.53
CA THR A 22 9.18 -5.96 9.46
C THR A 22 10.22 -5.76 10.58
N HIS A 23 11.22 -6.63 10.65
CA HIS A 23 12.32 -6.54 11.62
C HIS A 23 13.08 -5.19 11.50
N PRO A 24 13.48 -4.52 12.61
CA PRO A 24 14.14 -3.20 12.56
C PRO A 24 15.36 -3.12 11.66
N TYR A 25 16.14 -4.18 11.57
CA TYR A 25 17.32 -4.23 10.69
C TYR A 25 16.98 -4.13 9.21
N TRP A 26 15.76 -4.55 8.80
CA TRP A 26 15.25 -4.38 7.44
C TRP A 26 15.22 -2.90 7.03
N TYR A 27 14.65 -2.05 7.87
CA TYR A 27 14.55 -0.62 7.61
C TYR A 27 15.93 0.03 7.49
N HIS A 28 16.86 -0.33 8.40
CA HIS A 28 18.24 0.14 8.33
C HIS A 28 18.91 -0.25 7.00
N LEU A 29 18.71 -1.47 6.54
CA LEU A 29 19.26 -1.93 5.26
C LEU A 29 18.58 -1.20 4.08
N CYS A 30 17.28 -0.97 4.12
CA CYS A 30 16.59 -0.21 3.09
C CYS A 30 17.10 1.24 3.03
N ASP A 31 17.32 1.88 4.17
CA ASP A 31 17.95 3.21 4.25
C ASP A 31 19.35 3.20 3.61
N LEU A 32 20.15 2.17 3.91
CA LEU A 32 21.53 2.05 3.42
C LEU A 32 21.61 1.77 1.92
N TYR A 33 20.76 0.86 1.41
CA TYR A 33 20.79 0.45 0.00
C TYR A 33 19.89 1.30 -0.91
N GLY A 34 19.11 2.21 -0.37
CA GLY A 34 18.19 3.05 -1.14
C GLY A 34 17.03 2.26 -1.72
N LEU A 35 16.41 1.37 -0.94
CA LEU A 35 15.18 0.67 -1.30
C LEU A 35 14.02 1.35 -0.58
N TYR A 36 13.06 1.86 -1.31
CA TYR A 36 11.89 2.51 -0.73
C TYR A 36 10.94 1.51 -0.07
N ILE A 37 10.21 1.98 0.93
CA ILE A 37 9.27 1.17 1.71
C ILE A 37 7.88 1.83 1.70
N ILE A 38 6.87 1.01 1.44
CA ILE A 38 5.50 1.24 1.85
C ILE A 38 5.32 0.46 3.16
N ASP A 39 5.33 1.16 4.29
CA ASP A 39 5.21 0.50 5.60
C ASP A 39 3.75 0.30 5.98
N GLU A 40 3.39 -0.92 6.40
CA GLU A 40 2.00 -1.31 6.57
C GLU A 40 1.69 -1.68 8.02
N ALA A 41 0.58 -1.16 8.53
CA ALA A 41 0.07 -1.51 9.85
C ALA A 41 -0.50 -2.93 9.85
N ASN A 42 -0.25 -3.65 10.94
CA ASN A 42 -0.73 -5.02 11.13
C ASN A 42 -2.25 -5.04 11.35
N ILE A 43 -3.01 -4.71 10.32
CA ILE A 43 -4.47 -4.76 10.30
C ILE A 43 -4.92 -5.53 9.07
N GLU A 44 -5.42 -6.73 9.29
CA GLU A 44 -6.07 -7.55 8.29
C GLU A 44 -7.22 -8.32 8.93
N SER A 45 -8.39 -8.31 8.28
CA SER A 45 -9.56 -9.03 8.76
C SER A 45 -10.41 -9.59 7.60
N HIS A 46 -9.73 -10.05 6.55
CA HIS A 46 -10.33 -10.54 5.31
C HIS A 46 -11.43 -11.59 5.57
N GLY A 47 -11.20 -12.51 6.51
CA GLY A 47 -12.16 -13.54 6.86
C GLY A 47 -13.49 -13.04 7.43
N MET A 48 -13.57 -11.78 7.88
CA MET A 48 -14.81 -11.13 8.32
C MET A 48 -15.60 -10.49 7.17
N GLY A 49 -15.04 -10.52 5.96
CA GLY A 49 -15.63 -9.87 4.80
C GLY A 49 -15.64 -8.33 4.90
N TYR A 50 -16.27 -7.68 3.93
CA TYR A 50 -16.27 -6.22 3.78
C TYR A 50 -17.65 -5.58 4.02
N GLY A 51 -18.65 -6.41 4.33
CA GLY A 51 -20.03 -6.00 4.60
C GLY A 51 -20.23 -5.42 6.01
N ALA A 52 -21.42 -5.61 6.54
CA ALA A 52 -21.80 -5.12 7.87
C ALA A 52 -20.99 -5.75 9.02
N ALA A 53 -20.53 -6.99 8.86
CA ALA A 53 -19.73 -7.71 9.85
C ALA A 53 -18.23 -7.31 9.84
N SER A 54 -17.80 -6.44 8.94
CA SER A 54 -16.41 -5.97 8.88
C SER A 54 -16.01 -5.27 10.18
N LEU A 55 -14.86 -5.66 10.73
CA LEU A 55 -14.30 -5.04 11.94
C LEU A 55 -13.96 -3.56 11.73
N ALA A 56 -13.77 -3.13 10.49
CA ALA A 56 -13.55 -1.72 10.15
C ALA A 56 -14.73 -0.81 10.55
N LYS A 57 -15.94 -1.36 10.65
CA LYS A 57 -17.19 -0.65 10.93
C LYS A 57 -17.62 -0.75 12.40
N ASP A 58 -17.08 -1.70 13.14
CA ASP A 58 -17.36 -1.89 14.56
C ASP A 58 -16.41 -1.04 15.40
N SER A 59 -16.92 0.06 15.95
CA SER A 59 -16.13 1.02 16.74
C SER A 59 -15.51 0.42 18.01
N THR A 60 -15.96 -0.75 18.48
CA THR A 60 -15.31 -1.44 19.60
C THR A 60 -13.89 -1.89 19.26
N TRP A 61 -13.58 -2.06 17.97
CA TRP A 61 -12.24 -2.38 17.44
C TRP A 61 -11.36 -1.16 17.17
N LEU A 62 -11.88 0.07 17.32
CA LEU A 62 -11.11 1.28 17.08
C LEU A 62 -9.81 1.35 17.90
N PRO A 63 -9.78 1.02 19.20
CA PRO A 63 -8.53 1.04 19.97
C PRO A 63 -7.47 0.10 19.39
N ALA A 64 -7.86 -1.08 18.89
CA ALA A 64 -6.95 -2.03 18.29
C ALA A 64 -6.39 -1.56 16.93
N HIS A 65 -7.22 -0.94 16.10
CA HIS A 65 -6.76 -0.32 14.84
C HIS A 65 -5.80 0.83 15.13
N MET A 66 -6.18 1.73 16.04
CA MET A 66 -5.37 2.88 16.41
C MET A 66 -4.01 2.48 16.97
N ASP A 67 -3.96 1.54 17.92
CA ASP A 67 -2.70 1.07 18.53
C ASP A 67 -1.73 0.53 17.46
N ARG A 68 -2.21 -0.23 16.48
CA ARG A 68 -1.37 -0.78 15.41
C ARG A 68 -0.79 0.30 14.51
N VAL A 69 -1.60 1.26 14.09
CA VAL A 69 -1.16 2.37 13.24
C VAL A 69 -0.18 3.28 13.99
N GLN A 70 -0.48 3.60 15.25
CA GLN A 70 0.39 4.42 16.10
C GLN A 70 1.74 3.75 16.32
N ARG A 71 1.78 2.47 16.67
CA ARG A 71 3.03 1.73 16.89
C ARG A 71 3.87 1.62 15.63
N MET A 72 3.25 1.37 14.47
CA MET A 72 3.96 1.39 13.19
C MET A 72 4.64 2.74 12.98
N TYR A 73 3.89 3.82 13.09
CA TYR A 73 4.40 5.18 12.89
C TYR A 73 5.51 5.53 13.88
N GLU A 74 5.25 5.41 15.19
CA GLU A 74 6.22 5.79 16.24
C GLU A 74 7.51 4.99 16.14
N ARG A 75 7.43 3.72 15.78
CA ARG A 75 8.58 2.84 15.58
C ARG A 75 9.42 3.24 14.39
N SER A 76 8.79 3.61 13.28
CA SER A 76 9.43 3.63 11.96
C SER A 76 9.58 5.04 11.36
N LYS A 77 8.98 6.07 11.92
CA LYS A 77 8.91 7.45 11.36
C LYS A 77 10.25 8.08 10.98
N ASN A 78 11.35 7.65 11.61
CA ASN A 78 12.68 8.20 11.37
C ASN A 78 13.46 7.51 10.24
N HIS A 79 12.86 6.53 9.56
CA HIS A 79 13.47 5.85 8.43
C HIS A 79 13.17 6.59 7.12
N PRO A 80 14.16 7.18 6.44
CA PRO A 80 13.96 7.89 5.19
C PRO A 80 13.54 6.98 4.02
N ALA A 81 13.81 5.68 4.11
CA ALA A 81 13.35 4.71 3.12
C ALA A 81 11.81 4.62 3.04
N ILE A 82 11.10 4.92 4.13
CA ILE A 82 9.64 4.91 4.13
C ILE A 82 9.12 6.13 3.39
N ILE A 83 8.42 5.91 2.30
CA ILE A 83 7.84 6.96 1.45
C ILE A 83 6.31 7.01 1.50
N ILE A 84 5.67 5.94 1.95
CA ILE A 84 4.21 5.82 2.04
C ILE A 84 3.86 5.04 3.31
N TRP A 85 2.80 5.46 3.99
CA TRP A 85 2.17 4.73 5.09
C TRP A 85 0.93 4.00 4.62
N SER A 86 0.83 2.71 4.90
CA SER A 86 -0.34 1.89 4.60
C SER A 86 -1.09 1.53 5.89
N LEU A 87 -2.39 1.80 5.94
CA LEU A 87 -3.19 1.61 7.15
C LEU A 87 -3.55 0.14 7.41
N GLY A 88 -3.36 -0.74 6.43
CA GLY A 88 -3.65 -2.16 6.57
C GLY A 88 -3.99 -2.82 5.24
N ASN A 89 -4.43 -4.07 5.33
CA ASN A 89 -4.75 -4.92 4.20
C ASN A 89 -6.13 -5.55 4.35
N GLU A 90 -6.92 -5.59 3.29
CA GLU A 90 -8.15 -6.38 3.11
C GLU A 90 -9.06 -6.49 4.37
N ALA A 91 -9.31 -5.37 5.04
CA ALA A 91 -10.09 -5.33 6.28
C ALA A 91 -11.44 -4.58 6.15
N GLY A 92 -11.87 -4.28 4.91
CA GLY A 92 -13.03 -3.43 4.66
C GLY A 92 -12.73 -1.95 4.93
N ASN A 93 -13.72 -1.07 4.81
CA ASN A 93 -13.57 0.35 5.13
C ASN A 93 -14.72 0.82 6.04
N GLY A 94 -14.43 1.77 6.93
CA GLY A 94 -15.37 2.35 7.86
C GLY A 94 -14.68 3.19 8.92
N ILE A 95 -15.44 3.50 9.97
CA ILE A 95 -15.06 4.47 11.01
C ILE A 95 -13.65 4.24 11.58
N ASN A 96 -13.21 2.98 11.71
CA ASN A 96 -11.91 2.68 12.30
C ASN A 96 -10.76 3.11 11.38
N PHE A 97 -10.86 2.89 10.06
CA PHE A 97 -9.87 3.38 9.10
C PHE A 97 -9.96 4.89 8.86
N GLU A 98 -11.15 5.47 8.92
CA GLU A 98 -11.33 6.91 8.87
C GLU A 98 -10.58 7.58 10.04
N ARG A 99 -10.78 7.11 11.26
CA ARG A 99 -10.12 7.64 12.46
C ARG A 99 -8.61 7.42 12.46
N THR A 100 -8.12 6.27 11.97
CA THR A 100 -6.68 6.04 11.85
C THR A 100 -6.04 6.92 10.78
N TYR A 101 -6.73 7.18 9.68
CA TYR A 101 -6.29 8.14 8.66
C TYR A 101 -6.22 9.55 9.22
N ASP A 102 -7.29 10.03 9.86
CA ASP A 102 -7.35 11.37 10.46
C ASP A 102 -6.21 11.57 11.47
N TRP A 103 -5.97 10.56 12.32
CA TRP A 103 -4.87 10.60 13.26
C TRP A 103 -3.52 10.67 12.54
N MET A 104 -3.29 9.81 11.56
CA MET A 104 -2.02 9.79 10.81
C MET A 104 -1.77 11.15 10.15
N LYS A 105 -2.78 11.74 9.51
CA LYS A 105 -2.65 13.06 8.88
C LYS A 105 -2.43 14.20 9.90
N SER A 106 -2.84 14.02 11.15
CA SER A 106 -2.57 15.01 12.22
C SER A 106 -1.11 15.04 12.67
N VAL A 107 -0.39 13.92 12.57
CA VAL A 107 1.00 13.77 13.03
C VAL A 107 2.02 13.65 11.89
N GLU A 108 1.57 13.31 10.68
CA GLU A 108 2.43 13.11 9.51
C GLU A 108 1.87 13.86 8.29
N GLN A 109 2.61 14.85 7.83
CA GLN A 109 2.22 15.69 6.68
C GLN A 109 3.19 15.61 5.50
N SER A 110 4.33 14.93 5.69
CA SER A 110 5.38 14.86 4.68
C SER A 110 5.22 13.67 3.73
N ARG A 111 4.57 12.60 4.18
CA ARG A 111 4.39 11.37 3.42
C ARG A 111 2.91 11.05 3.22
N PRO A 112 2.54 10.53 2.05
CA PRO A 112 1.16 10.14 1.80
C PRO A 112 0.77 8.89 2.60
N VAL A 113 -0.54 8.79 2.83
CA VAL A 113 -1.19 7.65 3.49
C VAL A 113 -2.06 6.93 2.48
N GLN A 114 -1.94 5.61 2.39
CA GLN A 114 -2.77 4.79 1.53
C GLN A 114 -3.58 3.76 2.30
N TYR A 115 -4.73 3.39 1.74
CA TYR A 115 -5.51 2.23 2.15
C TYR A 115 -6.37 1.73 0.99
N GLU A 116 -6.19 0.47 0.56
CA GLU A 116 -6.79 -0.04 -0.68
C GLU A 116 -8.32 -0.15 -0.61
N ARG A 117 -8.91 -0.46 0.56
CA ARG A 117 -10.37 -0.53 0.73
C ARG A 117 -11.04 0.83 0.92
N ALA A 118 -10.28 1.89 1.08
CA ALA A 118 -10.80 3.24 1.00
C ALA A 118 -11.18 3.63 -0.44
N GLU A 119 -10.66 2.91 -1.44
CA GLU A 119 -10.89 3.18 -2.86
C GLU A 119 -10.59 4.66 -3.19
N GLN A 120 -11.62 5.44 -3.52
CA GLN A 120 -11.51 6.88 -3.76
C GLN A 120 -12.17 7.73 -2.66
N GLN A 121 -12.47 7.14 -1.49
CA GLN A 121 -12.99 7.89 -0.35
C GLN A 121 -11.90 8.79 0.25
N TYR A 122 -12.29 9.68 1.17
CA TYR A 122 -11.39 10.73 1.67
C TYR A 122 -10.21 10.19 2.47
N ASN A 123 -10.34 9.00 3.06
CA ASN A 123 -9.37 8.40 3.98
C ASN A 123 -8.25 7.61 3.27
N THR A 124 -7.79 8.13 2.14
CA THR A 124 -6.57 7.71 1.43
C THR A 124 -6.08 8.85 0.54
N ASP A 125 -4.76 9.07 0.48
CA ASP A 125 -4.16 10.04 -0.42
C ASP A 125 -3.92 9.45 -1.82
N ILE A 126 -3.79 8.12 -1.90
CA ILE A 126 -3.48 7.37 -3.11
C ILE A 126 -4.67 6.47 -3.44
N TYR A 127 -5.11 6.45 -4.69
CA TYR A 127 -6.02 5.41 -5.15
C TYR A 127 -5.24 4.13 -5.36
N CYS A 128 -5.42 3.17 -4.48
CA CYS A 128 -4.72 1.90 -4.55
C CYS A 128 -5.69 0.72 -4.65
N ARG A 129 -5.31 -0.26 -5.48
CA ARG A 129 -6.11 -1.46 -5.75
C ARG A 129 -5.18 -2.65 -5.95
N MET A 130 -5.77 -3.84 -5.94
CA MET A 130 -5.09 -5.10 -6.21
C MET A 130 -5.52 -5.67 -7.54
N TYR A 131 -4.61 -6.30 -8.27
CA TYR A 131 -4.86 -7.14 -9.45
C TYR A 131 -5.74 -6.50 -10.53
N ARG A 132 -5.58 -5.20 -10.76
CA ARG A 132 -6.25 -4.53 -11.87
C ARG A 132 -5.59 -4.89 -13.18
N SER A 133 -6.41 -5.12 -14.21
CA SER A 133 -5.90 -5.35 -15.56
C SER A 133 -5.29 -4.07 -16.15
N VAL A 134 -4.48 -4.23 -17.19
CA VAL A 134 -3.92 -3.12 -17.98
C VAL A 134 -5.02 -2.21 -18.48
N ASP A 135 -6.12 -2.77 -19.00
CA ASP A 135 -7.26 -1.99 -19.50
C ASP A 135 -7.93 -1.14 -18.41
N GLU A 136 -8.05 -1.68 -17.18
CA GLU A 136 -8.59 -0.94 -16.05
C GLU A 136 -7.67 0.21 -15.62
N LEU A 137 -6.35 0.02 -15.70
CA LEU A 137 -5.37 1.07 -15.42
C LEU A 137 -5.46 2.21 -16.44
N LEU A 138 -5.53 1.86 -17.73
CA LEU A 138 -5.70 2.82 -18.82
C LEU A 138 -7.05 3.55 -18.71
N ALA A 139 -8.12 2.82 -18.38
CA ALA A 139 -9.44 3.43 -18.16
C ALA A 139 -9.41 4.45 -17.02
N TYR A 140 -8.70 4.15 -15.93
CA TYR A 140 -8.51 5.11 -14.84
C TYR A 140 -7.67 6.31 -15.30
N ALA A 141 -6.52 6.07 -15.95
CA ALA A 141 -5.63 7.14 -16.40
C ALA A 141 -6.31 8.13 -17.34
N HIS A 142 -7.16 7.62 -18.24
CA HIS A 142 -7.86 8.41 -19.25
C HIS A 142 -9.25 8.89 -18.81
N GLN A 143 -9.64 8.64 -17.55
CA GLN A 143 -10.93 9.08 -17.05
C GLN A 143 -11.01 10.61 -17.01
N THR A 144 -12.01 11.18 -17.66
CA THR A 144 -12.22 12.63 -17.74
C THR A 144 -13.33 13.14 -16.85
N SER A 145 -14.26 12.27 -16.43
CA SER A 145 -15.41 12.62 -15.60
C SER A 145 -15.73 11.51 -14.58
N PRO A 146 -15.54 11.74 -13.27
CA PRO A 146 -14.79 12.87 -12.72
C PRO A 146 -13.32 12.85 -13.14
N LYS A 147 -12.68 14.01 -13.24
CA LYS A 147 -11.27 14.09 -13.59
C LYS A 147 -10.42 13.38 -12.53
N VAL A 148 -9.46 12.57 -12.97
CA VAL A 148 -8.50 11.93 -12.08
C VAL A 148 -7.63 12.99 -11.38
N TYR A 149 -7.48 12.86 -10.07
CA TYR A 149 -6.67 13.77 -9.26
C TYR A 149 -5.73 13.06 -8.28
N ARG A 150 -5.92 11.74 -8.09
CA ARG A 150 -5.06 10.94 -7.20
C ARG A 150 -4.10 10.08 -8.01
N PRO A 151 -2.85 9.94 -7.57
CA PRO A 151 -1.97 8.92 -8.13
C PRO A 151 -2.56 7.53 -7.85
N PHE A 152 -2.31 6.60 -8.78
CA PHE A 152 -2.70 5.20 -8.65
C PHE A 152 -1.46 4.36 -8.33
N ILE A 153 -1.56 3.48 -7.33
CA ILE A 153 -0.57 2.44 -7.05
C ILE A 153 -1.28 1.10 -6.94
N MET A 154 -0.78 0.09 -7.65
CA MET A 154 -1.26 -1.28 -7.49
C MET A 154 -0.55 -1.92 -6.29
N THR A 155 -1.27 -2.07 -5.19
CA THR A 155 -0.70 -2.63 -3.95
C THR A 155 -0.28 -4.08 -4.10
N GLU A 156 -0.91 -4.81 -5.02
CA GLU A 156 -0.54 -6.17 -5.41
C GLU A 156 -0.85 -6.39 -6.89
N TYR A 157 0.11 -6.98 -7.63
CA TYR A 157 -0.12 -7.41 -9.02
C TYR A 157 0.79 -8.60 -9.38
N LEU A 158 0.55 -9.20 -10.54
CA LEU A 158 1.30 -10.34 -11.06
C LEU A 158 1.32 -11.59 -10.16
N HIS A 159 0.42 -11.77 -9.26
CA HIS A 159 0.27 -12.93 -8.36
C HIS A 159 1.15 -14.14 -8.73
N THR A 160 2.44 -14.11 -8.37
CA THR A 160 3.45 -15.07 -8.83
C THR A 160 3.55 -16.32 -7.97
N MET A 161 2.48 -16.66 -7.28
CA MET A 161 2.38 -17.90 -6.51
C MET A 161 2.09 -19.08 -7.45
N GLY A 162 2.92 -20.10 -7.39
CA GLY A 162 2.86 -21.20 -8.34
C GLY A 162 3.28 -20.78 -9.75
N ASN A 163 2.57 -21.25 -10.78
CA ASN A 163 2.86 -20.95 -12.17
C ASN A 163 1.86 -19.95 -12.76
N SER A 164 1.76 -18.78 -12.17
CA SER A 164 0.73 -17.79 -12.46
C SER A 164 1.25 -16.39 -12.84
N GLY A 165 2.54 -16.11 -12.75
CA GLY A 165 3.11 -14.82 -13.16
C GLY A 165 3.04 -14.59 -14.67
N GLY A 166 2.86 -13.34 -15.11
CA GLY A 166 2.82 -12.96 -16.51
C GLY A 166 2.37 -11.53 -16.74
N GLY A 167 2.59 -11.00 -17.94
CA GLY A 167 2.14 -9.65 -18.30
C GLY A 167 2.99 -8.51 -17.72
N LEU A 168 4.18 -8.77 -17.16
CA LEU A 168 5.03 -7.74 -16.58
C LEU A 168 5.33 -6.60 -17.58
N LYS A 169 5.61 -6.95 -18.82
CA LYS A 169 5.93 -5.97 -19.87
C LYS A 169 4.77 -5.00 -20.07
N GLU A 170 3.56 -5.50 -20.22
CA GLU A 170 2.36 -4.72 -20.46
C GLU A 170 2.05 -3.78 -19.29
N TYR A 171 2.25 -4.23 -18.05
CA TYR A 171 2.13 -3.37 -16.88
C TYR A 171 3.20 -2.28 -16.85
N MET A 172 4.46 -2.61 -17.16
CA MET A 172 5.55 -1.63 -17.18
C MET A 172 5.32 -0.57 -18.25
N GLU A 173 4.81 -0.93 -19.43
CA GLU A 173 4.45 0.02 -20.48
C GLU A 173 3.43 1.05 -19.98
N VAL A 174 2.42 0.64 -19.21
CA VAL A 174 1.45 1.56 -18.60
C VAL A 174 2.08 2.41 -17.50
N PHE A 175 2.89 1.82 -16.62
CA PHE A 175 3.57 2.58 -15.56
C PHE A 175 4.51 3.65 -16.11
N GLU A 176 5.13 3.41 -17.27
CA GLU A 176 6.02 4.37 -17.93
C GLU A 176 5.28 5.42 -18.75
N SER A 177 4.14 5.07 -19.36
CA SER A 177 3.40 5.98 -20.26
C SER A 177 2.36 6.84 -19.55
N GLU A 178 1.81 6.38 -18.42
CA GLU A 178 0.70 7.05 -17.75
C GLU A 178 1.14 7.67 -16.41
N PRO A 179 1.43 8.98 -16.36
CA PRO A 179 2.00 9.63 -15.16
C PRO A 179 1.16 9.52 -13.89
N VAL A 180 -0.14 9.29 -14.02
CA VAL A 180 -1.03 9.09 -12.86
C VAL A 180 -0.91 7.68 -12.27
N VAL A 181 -0.41 6.70 -13.04
CA VAL A 181 -0.19 5.33 -12.60
C VAL A 181 1.27 5.18 -12.19
N GLN A 182 1.52 5.22 -10.88
CA GLN A 182 2.85 5.34 -10.31
C GLN A 182 3.61 4.01 -10.22
N GLY A 183 2.96 2.88 -10.46
CA GLY A 183 3.56 1.56 -10.39
C GLY A 183 2.77 0.58 -9.53
N GLY A 184 3.45 -0.48 -9.08
CA GLY A 184 2.84 -1.50 -8.24
C GLY A 184 3.84 -2.40 -7.54
N CYS A 185 3.35 -3.17 -6.57
CA CYS A 185 4.12 -4.16 -5.82
C CYS A 185 3.76 -5.56 -6.31
N ILE A 186 4.75 -6.30 -6.81
CA ILE A 186 4.55 -7.67 -7.27
C ILE A 186 4.18 -8.55 -6.07
N TRP A 187 3.13 -9.32 -6.17
CA TRP A 187 2.78 -10.35 -5.20
C TRP A 187 3.32 -11.71 -5.66
N ASP A 188 4.31 -12.29 -5.01
CA ASP A 188 5.06 -11.65 -3.94
C ASP A 188 6.54 -12.06 -4.00
N TRP A 189 7.35 -11.42 -3.19
CA TRP A 189 8.72 -11.86 -2.89
C TRP A 189 8.66 -12.96 -1.83
N VAL A 190 9.63 -13.85 -1.81
CA VAL A 190 9.73 -14.96 -0.84
C VAL A 190 10.01 -14.50 0.59
#